data_61d7e469b5865cab4bd8e1be05a0af6c
#
_entry.id   61d7e469b5865cab4bd8e1be05a0af6c
#
_cell.length_a   1.000
_cell.length_b   1.000
_cell.length_c   1.000
_cell.angle_alpha   90.00
_cell.angle_beta   90.00
_cell.angle_gamma   90.00
#
_symmetry.space_group_name_H-M   'P 1'
#
loop_
_entity.id
_entity.type
_entity.pdbx_description
1 polymer ?
#
loop_
_entity_poly.entity_id
_entity_poly.type
_entity_poly.pdbx_seq_one_letter_code
_entity_poly.pdbx_strand_id
1 'polypeptide(L)'
;MKKLFVALMTVLVLASCAEKEKSPADVMMMTVEVMNVAAEKLEAATTSDEVIAAITAMNDEMENLDEKYESMLEGYEDEEIIKMYPEAAEALNNAATNWAIVLIGKTQSIEFTPEQEQMIIELLGDGM
;
A
#
# COMPACT_ATOMS: atom_id res chain seq x y z
N MET A 1 11.52 13.96 -10.55
CA MET A 1 11.02 13.13 -9.47
C MET A 1 10.33 11.85 -9.95
N LYS A 2 9.38 11.94 -10.89
CA LYS A 2 8.72 10.74 -11.44
C LYS A 2 9.67 9.77 -12.13
N LYS A 3 10.71 10.28 -12.81
CA LYS A 3 11.71 9.44 -13.48
C LYS A 3 12.61 8.68 -12.51
N LEU A 4 12.95 9.29 -11.38
CA LEU A 4 13.76 8.64 -10.35
C LEU A 4 12.98 7.51 -9.67
N PHE A 5 11.70 7.72 -9.45
CA PHE A 5 10.79 6.75 -8.85
C PHE A 5 10.61 5.52 -9.76
N VAL A 6 10.38 5.76 -11.05
CA VAL A 6 10.25 4.69 -12.06
C VAL A 6 11.56 3.91 -12.17
N ALA A 7 12.70 4.59 -12.14
CA ALA A 7 14.01 3.95 -12.16
C ALA A 7 14.23 3.06 -10.92
N LEU A 8 13.82 3.54 -9.75
CA LEU A 8 13.92 2.79 -8.50
C LEU A 8 13.02 1.55 -8.54
N MET A 9 11.79 1.71 -9.00
CA MET A 9 10.86 0.59 -9.18
C MET A 9 11.39 -0.43 -10.21
N THR A 10 11.98 0.05 -11.28
CA THR A 10 12.58 -0.81 -12.31
C THR A 10 13.75 -1.62 -11.74
N VAL A 11 14.60 -0.98 -10.94
CA VAL A 11 15.72 -1.66 -10.27
C VAL A 11 15.21 -2.73 -9.31
N LEU A 12 14.16 -2.42 -8.53
CA LEU A 12 13.55 -3.38 -7.62
C LEU A 12 12.93 -4.56 -8.37
N VAL A 13 12.25 -4.30 -9.48
CA VAL A 13 11.67 -5.33 -10.33
C VAL A 13 12.75 -6.21 -10.94
N LEU A 14 13.84 -5.61 -11.41
CA LEU A 14 14.98 -6.37 -11.97
C LEU A 14 15.68 -7.22 -10.91
N ALA A 15 15.88 -6.68 -9.72
CA ALA A 15 16.43 -7.41 -8.59
C ALA A 15 15.51 -8.57 -8.19
N SER A 16 14.18 -8.33 -8.22
CA SER A 16 13.17 -9.36 -7.94
C SER A 16 13.14 -10.46 -8.99
N CYS A 17 13.39 -10.11 -10.26
CA CYS A 17 13.42 -11.08 -11.36
C CYS A 17 14.65 -11.99 -11.29
N ALA A 18 15.73 -11.53 -10.65
CA ALA A 18 16.96 -12.30 -10.48
C ALA A 18 16.81 -13.41 -9.42
N GLU A 19 15.88 -13.23 -8.49
CA GLU A 19 15.56 -14.21 -7.45
C GLU A 19 14.37 -15.05 -7.89
N LYS A 20 14.57 -16.37 -7.97
CA LYS A 20 13.53 -17.30 -8.44
C LYS A 20 12.38 -17.48 -7.44
N GLU A 21 12.63 -17.23 -6.17
CA GLU A 21 11.63 -17.38 -5.12
C GLU A 21 11.60 -16.13 -4.27
N LYS A 22 10.41 -15.52 -4.16
CA LYS A 22 10.20 -14.42 -3.24
C LYS A 22 9.71 -14.97 -1.90
N SER A 23 10.25 -14.43 -0.83
CA SER A 23 9.80 -14.77 0.51
C SER A 23 8.59 -13.90 0.90
N PRO A 24 7.81 -14.31 1.92
CA PRO A 24 6.76 -13.44 2.45
C PRO A 24 7.26 -12.06 2.87
N ALA A 25 8.53 -11.98 3.34
CA ALA A 25 9.15 -10.70 3.68
C ALA A 25 9.24 -9.76 2.48
N ASP A 26 9.57 -10.30 1.30
CA ASP A 26 9.62 -9.50 0.06
C ASP A 26 8.26 -8.93 -0.29
N VAL A 27 7.20 -9.73 -0.15
CA VAL A 27 5.83 -9.29 -0.39
C VAL A 27 5.42 -8.22 0.61
N MET A 28 5.78 -8.38 1.88
CA MET A 28 5.53 -7.38 2.91
C MET A 28 6.22 -6.06 2.59
N MET A 29 7.46 -6.10 2.12
CA MET A 29 8.20 -4.89 1.73
C MET A 29 7.61 -4.22 0.49
N MET A 30 7.09 -4.99 -0.45
CA MET A 30 6.34 -4.45 -1.59
C MET A 30 5.07 -3.73 -1.13
N THR A 31 4.38 -4.31 -0.16
CA THR A 31 3.19 -3.70 0.45
C THR A 31 3.55 -2.40 1.16
N VAL A 32 4.66 -2.39 1.90
CA VAL A 32 5.18 -1.18 2.55
C VAL A 32 5.40 -0.07 1.52
N GLU A 33 6.01 -0.39 0.40
CA GLU A 33 6.28 0.57 -0.65
C GLU A 33 5.00 1.12 -1.27
N VAL A 34 4.01 0.26 -1.53
CA VAL A 34 2.69 0.68 -2.02
C VAL A 34 2.05 1.66 -1.04
N MET A 35 2.09 1.37 0.24
CA MET A 35 1.54 2.24 1.27
C MET A 35 2.28 3.57 1.38
N ASN A 36 3.60 3.55 1.28
CA ASN A 36 4.41 4.77 1.33
C ASN A 36 4.13 5.67 0.14
N VAL A 37 4.00 5.10 -1.05
CA VAL A 37 3.63 5.84 -2.26
C VAL A 37 2.22 6.43 -2.11
N ALA A 38 1.29 5.65 -1.59
CA ALA A 38 -0.07 6.12 -1.35
C ALA A 38 -0.10 7.28 -0.37
N ALA A 39 0.69 7.19 0.71
CA ALA A 39 0.80 8.28 1.69
C ALA A 39 1.36 9.56 1.07
N GLU A 40 2.38 9.44 0.21
CA GLU A 40 2.94 10.59 -0.51
C GLU A 40 1.91 11.25 -1.43
N LYS A 41 1.13 10.44 -2.14
CA LYS A 41 0.06 10.93 -3.00
C LYS A 41 -1.04 11.62 -2.20
N LEU A 42 -1.39 11.07 -1.03
CA LEU A 42 -2.34 11.68 -0.13
C LEU A 42 -1.84 13.03 0.40
N GLU A 43 -0.58 13.11 0.81
CA GLU A 43 0.01 14.36 1.27
C GLU A 43 -0.02 15.44 0.20
N ALA A 44 0.22 15.08 -1.04
CA ALA A 44 0.21 15.99 -2.17
C ALA A 44 -1.21 16.37 -2.62
N ALA A 45 -2.23 15.59 -2.23
CA ALA A 45 -3.61 15.81 -2.62
C ALA A 45 -4.16 17.11 -1.99
N THR A 46 -4.80 17.91 -2.81
CA THR A 46 -5.44 19.16 -2.37
C THR A 46 -6.95 19.16 -2.61
N THR A 47 -7.46 18.16 -3.32
CA THR A 47 -8.88 18.02 -3.63
C THR A 47 -9.39 16.66 -3.21
N SER A 48 -10.70 16.55 -3.02
CA SER A 48 -11.35 15.27 -2.69
C SER A 48 -11.14 14.22 -3.78
N ASP A 49 -11.17 14.62 -5.04
CA ASP A 49 -10.94 13.71 -6.16
C ASP A 49 -9.54 13.13 -6.14
N GLU A 50 -8.54 13.94 -5.80
CA GLU A 50 -7.16 13.48 -5.68
C GLU A 50 -6.98 12.50 -4.52
N VAL A 51 -7.67 12.71 -3.40
CA VAL A 51 -7.67 11.78 -2.26
C VAL A 51 -8.25 10.43 -2.66
N ILE A 52 -9.42 10.46 -3.33
CA ILE A 52 -10.08 9.23 -3.80
C ILE A 52 -9.20 8.50 -4.81
N ALA A 53 -8.57 9.22 -5.73
CA ALA A 53 -7.66 8.64 -6.71
C ALA A 53 -6.47 7.96 -6.05
N ALA A 54 -5.91 8.55 -4.99
CA ALA A 54 -4.80 7.97 -4.24
C ALA A 54 -5.20 6.67 -3.54
N ILE A 55 -6.38 6.64 -2.92
CA ILE A 55 -6.90 5.44 -2.26
C ILE A 55 -7.18 4.34 -3.28
N THR A 56 -7.80 4.69 -4.40
CA THR A 56 -8.11 3.75 -5.48
C THR A 56 -6.84 3.12 -6.04
N ALA A 57 -5.82 3.94 -6.30
CA ALA A 57 -4.54 3.45 -6.82
C ALA A 57 -3.88 2.48 -5.84
N MET A 58 -3.93 2.77 -4.55
CA MET A 58 -3.40 1.88 -3.52
C MET A 58 -4.14 0.54 -3.51
N ASN A 59 -5.46 0.58 -3.55
CA ASN A 59 -6.27 -0.65 -3.57
C ASN A 59 -5.98 -1.50 -4.79
N ASP A 60 -5.83 -0.89 -5.96
CA ASP A 60 -5.50 -1.60 -7.20
C ASP A 60 -4.14 -2.29 -7.10
N GLU A 61 -3.14 -1.61 -6.54
CA GLU A 61 -1.82 -2.19 -6.34
C GLU A 61 -1.82 -3.31 -5.30
N MET A 62 -2.60 -3.16 -4.22
CA MET A 62 -2.76 -4.21 -3.20
C MET A 62 -3.43 -5.45 -3.80
N GLU A 63 -4.46 -5.26 -4.62
CA GLU A 63 -5.14 -6.35 -5.30
C GLU A 63 -4.21 -7.09 -6.24
N ASN A 64 -3.38 -6.36 -6.99
CA ASN A 64 -2.38 -6.96 -7.86
C ASN A 64 -1.36 -7.80 -7.08
N LEU A 65 -0.93 -7.32 -5.92
CA LEU A 65 -0.02 -8.08 -5.06
C LEU A 65 -0.70 -9.35 -4.52
N ASP A 66 -1.95 -9.24 -4.09
CA ASP A 66 -2.71 -10.38 -3.60
C ASP A 66 -2.85 -11.45 -4.68
N GLU A 67 -3.28 -11.10 -5.86
CA GLU A 67 -3.42 -12.03 -6.98
C GLU A 67 -2.10 -12.72 -7.33
N LYS A 68 -1.02 -11.96 -7.32
CA LYS A 68 0.30 -12.44 -7.73
C LYS A 68 0.94 -13.36 -6.70
N TYR A 69 0.74 -13.09 -5.42
CA TYR A 69 1.42 -13.79 -4.33
C TYR A 69 0.51 -14.56 -3.38
N GLU A 70 -0.77 -14.66 -3.69
CA GLU A 70 -1.76 -15.38 -2.88
C GLU A 70 -1.32 -16.82 -2.61
N SER A 71 -0.93 -17.53 -3.63
CA SER A 71 -0.51 -18.94 -3.51
C SER A 71 0.73 -19.11 -2.63
N MET A 72 1.63 -18.13 -2.62
CA MET A 72 2.81 -18.14 -1.76
C MET A 72 2.42 -17.95 -0.29
N LEU A 73 1.46 -17.06 -0.02
CA LEU A 73 1.06 -16.70 1.33
C LEU A 73 0.08 -17.71 1.95
N GLU A 74 -0.60 -18.51 1.14
CA GLU A 74 -1.56 -19.53 1.62
C GLU A 74 -0.95 -20.55 2.57
N GLY A 75 0.33 -20.84 2.44
CA GLY A 75 1.03 -21.77 3.31
C GLY A 75 1.44 -21.19 4.66
N TYR A 76 1.17 -19.93 4.91
CA TYR A 76 1.61 -19.22 6.12
C TYR A 76 0.43 -18.57 6.83
N GLU A 77 0.40 -18.69 8.14
CA GLU A 77 -0.51 -17.90 8.97
C GLU A 77 0.11 -16.54 9.26
N ASP A 78 -0.72 -15.52 9.46
CA ASP A 78 -0.26 -14.15 9.72
C ASP A 78 0.69 -14.09 10.91
N GLU A 79 0.38 -14.82 11.98
CA GLU A 79 1.23 -14.87 13.17
C GLU A 79 2.61 -15.47 12.88
N GLU A 80 2.68 -16.48 12.03
CA GLU A 80 3.94 -17.10 11.62
C GLU A 80 4.81 -16.13 10.84
N ILE A 81 4.21 -15.39 9.90
CA ILE A 81 4.91 -14.41 9.09
C ILE A 81 5.50 -13.32 9.98
N ILE A 82 4.73 -12.83 10.94
CA ILE A 82 5.18 -11.79 11.88
C ILE A 82 6.35 -12.28 12.71
N LYS A 83 6.31 -13.54 13.17
CA LYS A 83 7.40 -14.13 13.95
C LYS A 83 8.66 -14.38 13.13
N MET A 84 8.50 -14.77 11.87
CA MET A 84 9.63 -15.04 10.97
C MET A 84 10.31 -13.77 10.49
N TYR A 85 9.52 -12.71 10.28
CA TYR A 85 10.00 -11.46 9.69
C TYR A 85 9.55 -10.24 10.51
N PRO A 86 10.03 -10.11 11.77
CA PRO A 86 9.57 -9.03 12.64
C PRO A 86 9.91 -7.64 12.13
N GLU A 87 11.03 -7.48 11.44
CA GLU A 87 11.43 -6.19 10.88
C GLU A 87 10.50 -5.75 9.75
N ALA A 88 10.14 -6.68 8.87
CA ALA A 88 9.19 -6.40 7.78
C ALA A 88 7.79 -6.11 8.33
N ALA A 89 7.36 -6.84 9.35
CA ALA A 89 6.08 -6.63 10.01
C ALA A 89 6.03 -5.24 10.67
N GLU A 90 7.11 -4.84 11.32
CA GLU A 90 7.21 -3.51 11.94
C GLU A 90 7.17 -2.40 10.87
N ALA A 91 7.90 -2.58 9.77
CA ALA A 91 7.90 -1.64 8.66
C ALA A 91 6.50 -1.49 8.06
N LEU A 92 5.78 -2.61 7.90
CA LEU A 92 4.42 -2.61 7.38
C LEU A 92 3.46 -1.88 8.33
N ASN A 93 3.57 -2.15 9.62
CA ASN A 93 2.75 -1.48 10.62
C ASN A 93 3.01 0.03 10.63
N ASN A 94 4.27 0.45 10.53
CA ASN A 94 4.64 1.85 10.49
C ASN A 94 4.11 2.54 9.22
N ALA A 95 4.20 1.87 8.07
CA ALA A 95 3.68 2.39 6.82
C ALA A 95 2.15 2.54 6.86
N ALA A 96 1.46 1.55 7.39
CA ALA A 96 0.01 1.58 7.54
C ALA A 96 -0.44 2.69 8.49
N THR A 97 0.27 2.86 9.60
CA THR A 97 -0.01 3.92 10.57
C THR A 97 0.19 5.30 9.97
N ASN A 98 1.30 5.50 9.27
CA ASN A 98 1.59 6.77 8.61
C ASN A 98 0.53 7.10 7.56
N TRP A 99 0.15 6.13 6.74
CA TRP A 99 -0.90 6.29 5.73
C TRP A 99 -2.23 6.68 6.38
N ALA A 100 -2.59 6.00 7.47
CA ALA A 100 -3.84 6.29 8.19
C ALA A 100 -3.83 7.71 8.76
N ILE A 101 -2.72 8.16 9.33
CA ILE A 101 -2.58 9.51 9.88
C ILE A 101 -2.75 10.55 8.77
N VAL A 102 -2.10 10.35 7.62
CA VAL A 102 -2.22 11.26 6.49
C VAL A 102 -3.67 11.30 5.98
N LEU A 103 -4.29 10.13 5.85
CA LEU A 103 -5.69 10.05 5.40
C LEU A 103 -6.64 10.79 6.35
N ILE A 104 -6.50 10.57 7.65
CA ILE A 104 -7.32 11.26 8.66
C ILE A 104 -7.15 12.77 8.54
N GLY A 105 -5.91 13.24 8.42
CA GLY A 105 -5.62 14.66 8.24
C GLY A 105 -6.29 15.24 7.00
N LYS A 106 -6.27 14.52 5.90
CA LYS A 106 -6.90 14.97 4.65
C LYS A 106 -8.43 14.95 4.74
N THR A 107 -9.02 13.94 5.36
CA THR A 107 -10.47 13.88 5.52
C THR A 107 -11.01 14.99 6.43
N GLN A 108 -10.18 15.51 7.33
CA GLN A 108 -10.55 16.62 8.19
C GLN A 108 -10.34 17.99 7.54
N SER A 109 -9.38 18.10 6.63
CA SER A 109 -9.00 19.39 6.02
C SER A 109 -9.64 19.66 4.65
N ILE A 110 -10.10 18.62 3.97
CA ILE A 110 -10.72 18.71 2.64
C ILE A 110 -12.21 18.40 2.79
N GLU A 111 -13.05 19.17 2.11
CA GLU A 111 -14.49 18.91 2.08
C GLU A 111 -14.81 17.80 1.08
N PHE A 112 -15.61 16.85 1.54
CA PHE A 112 -16.10 15.75 0.72
C PHE A 112 -17.62 15.82 0.62
N THR A 113 -18.15 15.48 -0.55
CA THR A 113 -19.59 15.29 -0.70
C THR A 113 -20.02 13.99 -0.01
N PRO A 114 -21.30 13.83 0.35
CA PRO A 114 -21.77 12.55 0.92
C PRO A 114 -21.49 11.36 0.03
N GLU A 115 -21.54 11.52 -1.29
CA GLU A 115 -21.22 10.48 -2.26
C GLU A 115 -19.74 10.09 -2.18
N GLN A 116 -18.86 11.08 -2.07
CA GLN A 116 -17.42 10.86 -1.93
C GLN A 116 -17.07 10.19 -0.62
N GLU A 117 -17.71 10.58 0.48
CA GLU A 117 -17.53 9.94 1.77
C GLU A 117 -17.90 8.45 1.70
N GLN A 118 -19.01 8.16 1.02
CA GLN A 118 -19.46 6.79 0.81
C GLN A 118 -18.45 6.00 -0.04
N MET A 119 -17.91 6.60 -1.07
CA MET A 119 -16.86 5.96 -1.90
C MET A 119 -15.62 5.61 -1.08
N ILE A 120 -15.19 6.51 -0.20
CA ILE A 120 -14.04 6.26 0.67
C ILE A 120 -14.33 5.09 1.62
N ILE A 121 -15.51 5.08 2.22
CA ILE A 121 -15.93 3.99 3.12
C ILE A 121 -15.92 2.65 2.39
N GLU A 122 -16.45 2.60 1.17
CA GLU A 122 -16.46 1.39 0.36
C GLU A 122 -15.06 0.92 -0.01
N LEU A 123 -14.19 1.85 -0.40
CA LEU A 123 -12.80 1.54 -0.76
C LEU A 123 -12.02 1.00 0.44
N LEU A 124 -12.22 1.57 1.62
CA LEU A 124 -11.56 1.13 2.84
C LEU A 124 -12.16 -0.18 3.36
N GLY A 125 -13.47 -0.34 3.21
CA GLY A 125 -14.18 -1.56 3.63
C GLY A 125 -13.73 -2.80 2.84
N ASP A 126 -13.51 -2.65 1.54
CA ASP A 126 -13.05 -3.73 0.68
C ASP A 126 -11.60 -4.13 0.99
N GLY A 127 -10.82 -3.22 1.57
CA GLY A 127 -9.42 -3.48 1.95
C GLY A 127 -9.26 -4.13 3.31
N MET A 128 -10.33 -4.22 4.06
CA MET A 128 -10.37 -4.85 5.38
C MET A 128 -11.12 -6.15 5.37
#